data_130d66e394b16f53781415278ac20a43
#
_entry.id   130d66e394b16f53781415278ac20a43
#
_cell.length_a   1.000
_cell.length_b   1.000
_cell.length_c   1.000
_cell.angle_alpha   90.00
_cell.angle_beta   90.00
_cell.angle_gamma   90.00
#
_symmetry.space_group_name_H-M   'P 1'
#
loop_
_entity.id
_entity.type
_entity.pdbx_description
1 polymer ?
#
loop_
_entity_poly.entity_id
_entity_poly.type
_entity_poly.pdbx_seq_one_letter_code
_entity_poly.pdbx_strand_id
1 'polypeptide(L)'
;LDESVGKKVLKIVQENNWNIKIIINTHSHADHTGGNNFIQSRTNCRIYASKIECDITNHPVLEPIYLYGAYPFKELRNKFFEAKPSNCEEVINIDGIEYFTLKGHSFDMIGIKTSDDVYFIGDSIFNEFTINKYHISYLSNVAEFINSLDELSKLCGTFVPSHGEVSNDISLLIKLNKDKTNEILNKVLLICKNNVTLEDIVKNLFDTYGLQMNLTQYYLISSTIKAYLSYLIDEGKIKYEFIDNKMYFKSNCQ
;
A
#
# COMPACT_ATOMS: atom_id res chain seq x y z
N LEU A 1 -14.10 -5.06 -0.99
CA LEU A 1 -13.81 -4.66 0.39
C LEU A 1 -14.50 -5.54 1.44
N ASP A 2 -15.21 -6.59 1.05
CA ASP A 2 -15.92 -7.45 2.00
C ASP A 2 -16.36 -8.77 1.33
N GLU A 3 -17.21 -9.51 2.01
CA GLU A 3 -17.79 -10.76 1.52
C GLU A 3 -18.45 -10.66 0.14
N SER A 4 -18.81 -9.46 -0.34
CA SER A 4 -19.45 -9.29 -1.65
C SER A 4 -18.49 -9.65 -2.79
N VAL A 5 -17.21 -9.35 -2.64
CA VAL A 5 -16.17 -9.74 -3.62
C VAL A 5 -15.99 -11.26 -3.59
N GLY A 6 -15.88 -11.85 -2.40
CA GLY A 6 -15.81 -13.32 -2.26
C GLY A 6 -16.99 -14.04 -2.90
N LYS A 7 -18.22 -13.50 -2.76
CA LYS A 7 -19.42 -14.04 -3.44
C LYS A 7 -19.29 -13.99 -4.96
N LYS A 8 -18.79 -12.87 -5.53
CA LYS A 8 -18.59 -12.74 -6.98
C LYS A 8 -17.56 -13.74 -7.49
N VAL A 9 -16.43 -13.88 -6.77
CA VAL A 9 -15.38 -14.86 -7.12
C VAL A 9 -15.95 -16.28 -7.12
N LEU A 10 -16.65 -16.70 -6.05
CA LEU A 10 -17.23 -18.04 -5.97
C LEU A 10 -18.28 -18.28 -7.07
N LYS A 11 -19.04 -17.25 -7.44
CA LYS A 11 -19.99 -17.37 -8.56
C LYS A 11 -19.27 -17.68 -9.88
N ILE A 12 -18.22 -16.92 -10.22
CA ILE A 12 -17.40 -17.15 -11.42
C ILE A 12 -16.79 -18.56 -11.41
N VAL A 13 -16.26 -18.97 -10.27
CA VAL A 13 -15.67 -20.30 -10.08
C VAL A 13 -16.69 -21.42 -10.33
N GLN A 14 -17.91 -21.27 -9.81
CA GLN A 14 -19.01 -22.21 -10.01
C GLN A 14 -19.49 -22.26 -11.47
N GLU A 15 -19.67 -21.10 -12.10
CA GLU A 15 -20.07 -20.98 -13.50
C GLU A 15 -19.07 -21.66 -14.47
N ASN A 16 -17.78 -21.71 -14.11
CA ASN A 16 -16.74 -22.34 -14.91
C ASN A 16 -16.39 -23.77 -14.45
N ASN A 17 -17.09 -24.33 -13.46
CA ASN A 17 -16.78 -25.64 -12.86
C ASN A 17 -15.32 -25.74 -12.35
N TRP A 18 -14.79 -24.65 -11.83
CA TRP A 18 -13.45 -24.59 -11.23
C TRP A 18 -13.49 -24.88 -9.73
N ASN A 19 -12.33 -25.24 -9.17
CA ASN A 19 -12.12 -25.40 -7.73
C ASN A 19 -10.99 -24.49 -7.27
N ILE A 20 -11.24 -23.63 -6.29
CA ILE A 20 -10.20 -22.81 -5.67
C ILE A 20 -9.38 -23.70 -4.72
N LYS A 21 -8.10 -23.88 -5.01
CA LYS A 21 -7.16 -24.61 -4.16
C LYS A 21 -6.35 -23.65 -3.29
N ILE A 22 -5.96 -22.52 -3.87
CA ILE A 22 -5.01 -21.58 -3.29
C ILE A 22 -5.47 -20.15 -3.60
N ILE A 23 -5.30 -19.26 -2.64
CA ILE A 23 -5.31 -17.80 -2.80
C ILE A 23 -3.89 -17.32 -2.46
N ILE A 24 -3.34 -16.42 -3.27
CA ILE A 24 -2.09 -15.75 -2.98
C ILE A 24 -2.36 -14.26 -2.93
N ASN A 25 -2.11 -13.63 -1.78
CA ASN A 25 -2.26 -12.20 -1.61
C ASN A 25 -0.93 -11.50 -1.84
N THR A 26 -0.93 -10.41 -2.59
CA THR A 26 0.25 -9.55 -2.74
C THR A 26 0.57 -8.83 -1.44
N HIS A 27 -0.46 -8.38 -0.72
CA HIS A 27 -0.37 -7.72 0.58
C HIS A 27 -1.69 -7.83 1.36
N SER A 28 -1.72 -7.32 2.58
CA SER A 28 -2.75 -7.59 3.59
C SER A 28 -3.88 -6.55 3.69
N HIS A 29 -3.84 -5.44 2.95
CA HIS A 29 -4.87 -4.40 3.07
C HIS A 29 -6.27 -4.96 2.86
N ALA A 30 -7.24 -4.41 3.57
CA ALA A 30 -8.59 -4.96 3.67
C ALA A 30 -9.34 -5.04 2.33
N ASP A 31 -9.02 -4.19 1.35
CA ASP A 31 -9.61 -4.25 0.01
C ASP A 31 -9.06 -5.39 -0.86
N HIS A 32 -7.92 -5.98 -0.49
CA HIS A 32 -7.34 -7.17 -1.12
C HIS A 32 -7.72 -8.46 -0.39
N THR A 33 -7.75 -8.44 0.94
CA THR A 33 -7.99 -9.64 1.76
C THR A 33 -9.44 -9.80 2.25
N GLY A 34 -10.30 -8.79 2.04
CA GLY A 34 -11.67 -8.79 2.58
C GLY A 34 -12.58 -9.93 2.13
N GLY A 35 -12.27 -10.58 0.98
CA GLY A 35 -12.97 -11.77 0.49
C GLY A 35 -12.42 -13.09 1.03
N ASN A 36 -11.23 -13.12 1.61
CA ASN A 36 -10.47 -14.32 1.96
C ASN A 36 -11.24 -15.24 2.90
N ASN A 37 -11.70 -14.73 4.04
CA ASN A 37 -12.45 -15.50 5.03
C ASN A 37 -13.72 -16.14 4.44
N PHE A 38 -14.43 -15.39 3.59
CA PHE A 38 -15.64 -15.87 2.94
C PHE A 38 -15.37 -17.04 1.98
N ILE A 39 -14.29 -16.94 1.19
CA ILE A 39 -13.90 -17.99 0.23
C ILE A 39 -13.35 -19.19 0.99
N GLN A 40 -12.40 -18.99 1.91
CA GLN A 40 -11.74 -20.05 2.67
C GLN A 40 -12.74 -20.91 3.45
N SER A 41 -13.71 -20.28 4.14
CA SER A 41 -14.72 -21.02 4.91
C SER A 41 -15.65 -21.91 4.06
N ARG A 42 -15.69 -21.74 2.73
CA ARG A 42 -16.57 -22.48 1.80
C ARG A 42 -15.83 -23.45 0.90
N THR A 43 -14.53 -23.20 0.68
CA THR A 43 -13.73 -24.02 -0.24
C THR A 43 -12.63 -24.79 0.47
N ASN A 44 -12.33 -24.41 1.72
CA ASN A 44 -11.18 -24.91 2.47
C ASN A 44 -9.85 -24.68 1.73
N CYS A 45 -9.76 -23.64 0.89
CA CYS A 45 -8.54 -23.28 0.17
C CYS A 45 -7.46 -22.79 1.14
N ARG A 46 -6.20 -22.96 0.75
CA ARG A 46 -5.07 -22.37 1.48
C ARG A 46 -4.87 -20.93 1.03
N ILE A 47 -4.43 -20.07 1.95
CA ILE A 47 -4.14 -18.66 1.66
C ILE A 47 -2.67 -18.43 1.97
N TYR A 48 -1.98 -17.78 1.04
CA TYR A 48 -0.56 -17.46 1.15
C TYR A 48 -0.31 -15.97 0.95
N ALA A 49 0.69 -15.46 1.67
CA ALA A 49 1.29 -14.14 1.46
C ALA A 49 2.74 -14.17 2.00
N SER A 50 3.47 -13.08 1.90
CA SER A 50 4.73 -12.93 2.63
C SER A 50 4.49 -12.94 4.14
N LYS A 51 5.54 -13.14 4.92
CA LYS A 51 5.42 -13.40 6.36
C LYS A 51 4.67 -12.30 7.11
N ILE A 52 5.09 -11.04 6.96
CA ILE A 52 4.45 -9.91 7.66
C ILE A 52 3.00 -9.73 7.19
N GLU A 53 2.74 -9.87 5.90
CA GLU A 53 1.39 -9.76 5.35
C GLU A 53 0.47 -10.88 5.83
N CYS A 54 1.01 -12.09 6.09
CA CYS A 54 0.27 -13.16 6.76
C CYS A 54 -0.08 -12.81 8.19
N ASP A 55 0.86 -12.26 8.96
CA ASP A 55 0.62 -11.87 10.35
C ASP A 55 -0.52 -10.85 10.43
N ILE A 56 -0.54 -9.85 9.53
CA ILE A 56 -1.62 -8.86 9.46
C ILE A 56 -2.92 -9.51 8.97
N THR A 57 -2.90 -10.38 7.96
CA THR A 57 -4.09 -11.09 7.44
C THR A 57 -4.73 -11.97 8.51
N ASN A 58 -3.93 -12.62 9.35
CA ASN A 58 -4.39 -13.43 10.48
C ASN A 58 -4.93 -12.56 11.64
N HIS A 59 -4.37 -11.35 11.80
CA HIS A 59 -4.71 -10.40 12.85
C HIS A 59 -5.01 -9.01 12.26
N PRO A 60 -6.12 -8.82 11.51
CA PRO A 60 -6.36 -7.60 10.73
C PRO A 60 -6.41 -6.31 11.55
N VAL A 61 -6.65 -6.39 12.86
CA VAL A 61 -6.59 -5.24 13.78
C VAL A 61 -5.20 -4.59 13.81
N LEU A 62 -4.14 -5.28 13.35
CA LEU A 62 -2.80 -4.72 13.27
C LEU A 62 -2.73 -3.55 12.30
N GLU A 63 -3.51 -3.54 11.21
CA GLU A 63 -3.53 -2.42 10.27
C GLU A 63 -3.98 -1.11 10.93
N PRO A 64 -5.16 -0.99 11.54
CA PRO A 64 -5.51 0.24 12.25
C PRO A 64 -4.62 0.51 13.48
N ILE A 65 -3.98 -0.50 14.10
CA ILE A 65 -3.01 -0.30 15.18
C ILE A 65 -1.78 0.47 14.68
N TYR A 66 -1.13 0.05 13.60
CA TYR A 66 0.07 0.73 13.13
C TYR A 66 -0.25 2.11 12.53
N LEU A 67 -1.40 2.31 11.93
CA LEU A 67 -1.83 3.62 11.43
C LEU A 67 -2.10 4.60 12.57
N TYR A 68 -2.72 4.14 13.64
CA TYR A 68 -3.06 4.96 14.82
C TYR A 68 -1.87 5.13 15.77
N GLY A 69 -1.00 4.12 15.88
CA GLY A 69 0.15 4.08 16.79
C GLY A 69 -0.18 3.60 18.21
N ALA A 70 -1.40 3.09 18.41
CA ALA A 70 -1.88 2.47 19.65
C ALA A 70 -3.11 1.61 19.32
N TYR A 71 -3.76 0.98 20.32
CA TYR A 71 -5.03 0.28 20.07
C TYR A 71 -6.10 1.28 19.62
N PRO A 72 -6.67 1.12 18.41
CA PRO A 72 -7.50 2.14 17.79
C PRO A 72 -8.90 2.20 18.40
N PHE A 73 -9.51 3.38 18.41
CA PHE A 73 -10.89 3.56 18.80
C PHE A 73 -11.86 2.97 17.75
N LYS A 74 -13.13 2.81 18.12
CA LYS A 74 -14.12 2.03 17.38
C LYS A 74 -14.27 2.44 15.91
N GLU A 75 -14.25 3.72 15.62
CA GLU A 75 -14.46 4.28 14.28
C GLU A 75 -13.32 3.93 13.30
N LEU A 76 -12.10 3.66 13.81
CA LEU A 76 -10.98 3.18 13.00
C LEU A 76 -10.99 1.66 12.82
N ARG A 77 -11.70 0.91 13.65
CA ARG A 77 -11.88 -0.54 13.52
C ARG A 77 -13.09 -0.83 12.63
N ASN A 78 -13.01 -0.45 11.40
CA ASN A 78 -14.07 -0.63 10.40
C ASN A 78 -13.56 -1.43 9.20
N LYS A 79 -14.48 -1.90 8.37
CA LYS A 79 -14.16 -2.78 7.23
C LYS A 79 -13.24 -2.19 6.16
N PHE A 80 -12.92 -0.91 6.23
CA PHE A 80 -11.95 -0.27 5.34
C PHE A 80 -10.52 -0.59 5.77
N PHE A 81 -10.28 -0.67 7.09
CA PHE A 81 -8.96 -0.98 7.65
C PHE A 81 -8.86 -2.41 8.20
N GLU A 82 -9.98 -3.07 8.47
CA GLU A 82 -10.01 -4.35 9.17
C GLU A 82 -10.86 -5.36 8.41
N ALA A 83 -10.20 -6.24 7.65
CA ALA A 83 -10.84 -7.39 7.04
C ALA A 83 -11.26 -8.42 8.11
N LYS A 84 -12.07 -9.42 7.75
CA LYS A 84 -12.26 -10.57 8.62
C LYS A 84 -11.01 -11.43 8.63
N PRO A 85 -10.51 -11.86 9.80
CA PRO A 85 -9.33 -12.71 9.89
C PRO A 85 -9.50 -13.98 9.06
N SER A 86 -8.46 -14.38 8.38
CA SER A 86 -8.40 -15.62 7.61
C SER A 86 -7.08 -16.34 7.92
N ASN A 87 -7.07 -17.68 7.74
CA ASN A 87 -5.88 -18.48 8.02
C ASN A 87 -4.89 -18.38 6.86
N CYS A 88 -3.95 -17.45 6.95
CA CYS A 88 -2.90 -17.22 5.98
C CYS A 88 -1.58 -17.85 6.45
N GLU A 89 -0.86 -18.47 5.53
CA GLU A 89 0.44 -19.11 5.72
C GLU A 89 1.48 -18.39 4.85
N GLU A 90 2.76 -18.41 5.26
CA GLU A 90 3.84 -17.84 4.45
C GLU A 90 3.94 -18.57 3.10
N VAL A 91 4.20 -17.82 2.03
CA VAL A 91 4.34 -18.36 0.68
C VAL A 91 5.37 -19.50 0.63
N ILE A 92 5.00 -20.55 -0.06
CA ILE A 92 5.83 -21.72 -0.31
C ILE A 92 6.18 -21.79 -1.81
N ASN A 93 7.13 -22.61 -2.16
CA ASN A 93 7.40 -22.89 -3.56
C ASN A 93 6.18 -23.59 -4.20
N ILE A 94 5.60 -22.94 -5.21
CA ILE A 94 4.48 -23.46 -6.01
C ILE A 94 4.95 -23.54 -7.45
N ASP A 95 4.81 -24.72 -8.07
CA ASP A 95 5.23 -24.93 -9.44
C ASP A 95 4.53 -23.96 -10.41
N GLY A 96 5.32 -23.31 -11.26
CA GLY A 96 4.84 -22.32 -12.22
C GLY A 96 4.55 -20.93 -11.62
N ILE A 97 4.87 -20.69 -10.33
CA ILE A 97 4.71 -19.41 -9.66
C ILE A 97 6.06 -18.93 -9.08
N GLU A 98 6.45 -17.73 -9.43
CA GLU A 98 7.61 -17.04 -8.85
C GLU A 98 7.14 -15.85 -8.02
N TYR A 99 7.85 -15.54 -6.95
CA TYR A 99 7.59 -14.38 -6.08
C TYR A 99 8.78 -13.43 -6.12
N PHE A 100 8.50 -12.15 -6.11
CA PHE A 100 9.52 -11.11 -6.04
C PHE A 100 9.06 -9.95 -5.14
N THR A 101 10.01 -9.20 -4.61
CA THR A 101 9.74 -8.13 -3.65
C THR A 101 9.23 -6.89 -4.35
N LEU A 102 8.13 -6.30 -3.84
CA LEU A 102 7.55 -5.03 -4.28
C LEU A 102 7.14 -4.17 -3.07
N LYS A 103 8.07 -3.98 -2.12
CA LYS A 103 7.81 -3.23 -0.89
C LYS A 103 7.57 -1.74 -1.15
N GLY A 104 7.03 -1.05 -0.14
CA GLY A 104 6.87 0.40 -0.13
C GLY A 104 5.44 0.87 -0.01
N HIS A 105 4.48 0.26 -0.72
CA HIS A 105 3.06 0.45 -0.43
C HIS A 105 2.70 -0.24 0.89
N SER A 106 2.94 -1.53 1.01
CA SER A 106 2.85 -2.28 2.26
C SER A 106 4.24 -2.72 2.73
N PHE A 107 4.33 -3.28 3.95
CA PHE A 107 5.60 -3.60 4.61
C PHE A 107 6.40 -4.69 3.91
N ASP A 108 5.72 -5.72 3.41
CA ASP A 108 6.34 -6.91 2.83
C ASP A 108 5.60 -7.39 1.57
N MET A 109 5.02 -6.42 0.82
CA MET A 109 4.29 -6.71 -0.41
C MET A 109 5.16 -7.46 -1.41
N ILE A 110 4.56 -8.48 -2.05
CA ILE A 110 5.18 -9.27 -3.10
C ILE A 110 4.46 -9.08 -4.44
N GLY A 111 5.24 -9.17 -5.51
CA GLY A 111 4.74 -9.45 -6.84
C GLY A 111 4.70 -10.97 -7.09
N ILE A 112 3.80 -11.39 -7.96
CA ILE A 112 3.60 -12.79 -8.32
C ILE A 112 3.76 -12.89 -9.83
N LYS A 113 4.66 -13.77 -10.29
CA LYS A 113 4.85 -14.05 -11.71
C LYS A 113 4.40 -15.48 -12.01
N THR A 114 3.64 -15.64 -13.07
CA THR A 114 3.24 -16.95 -13.62
C THR A 114 4.20 -17.41 -14.74
N SER A 115 4.15 -18.70 -15.08
CA SER A 115 5.04 -19.29 -16.09
C SER A 115 4.86 -18.74 -17.51
N ASP A 116 3.78 -18.01 -17.78
CA ASP A 116 3.47 -17.34 -19.04
C ASP A 116 3.77 -15.83 -19.02
N ASP A 117 4.69 -15.41 -18.12
CA ASP A 117 5.16 -14.03 -17.95
C ASP A 117 4.03 -13.01 -17.64
N VAL A 118 3.02 -13.42 -16.88
CA VAL A 118 2.02 -12.53 -16.29
C VAL A 118 2.47 -12.15 -14.88
N TYR A 119 2.54 -10.83 -14.63
CA TYR A 119 3.02 -10.24 -13.38
C TYR A 119 1.86 -9.59 -12.63
N PHE A 120 1.42 -10.17 -11.53
CA PHE A 120 0.49 -9.52 -10.59
C PHE A 120 1.30 -8.65 -9.64
N ILE A 121 1.18 -7.34 -9.81
CA ILE A 121 2.07 -6.37 -9.16
C ILE A 121 1.44 -5.62 -7.99
N GLY A 122 0.24 -6.02 -7.56
CA GLY A 122 -0.45 -5.41 -6.41
C GLY A 122 -0.60 -3.89 -6.55
N ASP A 123 -0.34 -3.18 -5.46
CA ASP A 123 -0.39 -1.72 -5.35
C ASP A 123 1.00 -1.06 -5.44
N SER A 124 1.93 -1.72 -6.13
CA SER A 124 3.25 -1.15 -6.41
C SER A 124 3.22 0.01 -7.41
N ILE A 125 2.10 0.23 -8.06
CA ILE A 125 1.89 1.29 -9.04
C ILE A 125 0.45 1.80 -8.97
N PHE A 126 0.27 3.11 -9.03
CA PHE A 126 -1.05 3.76 -9.05
C PHE A 126 -1.34 4.29 -10.44
N ASN A 127 -2.57 4.10 -10.90
CA ASN A 127 -3.01 4.65 -12.18
C ASN A 127 -3.23 6.17 -12.09
N GLU A 128 -3.32 6.82 -13.25
CA GLU A 128 -3.46 8.26 -13.36
C GLU A 128 -4.73 8.78 -12.66
N PHE A 129 -5.84 8.04 -12.74
CA PHE A 129 -7.08 8.42 -12.06
C PHE A 129 -6.89 8.47 -10.53
N THR A 130 -6.25 7.45 -9.94
CA THR A 130 -5.96 7.38 -8.50
C THR A 130 -5.06 8.53 -8.07
N ILE A 131 -3.97 8.77 -8.82
CA ILE A 131 -3.02 9.84 -8.54
C ILE A 131 -3.69 11.22 -8.61
N ASN A 132 -4.51 11.47 -9.63
CA ASN A 132 -5.18 12.76 -9.80
C ASN A 132 -6.32 12.97 -8.79
N LYS A 133 -6.94 11.89 -8.31
CA LYS A 133 -8.03 11.96 -7.33
C LYS A 133 -7.54 12.17 -5.89
N TYR A 134 -6.50 11.45 -5.50
CA TYR A 134 -6.04 11.44 -4.10
C TYR A 134 -4.78 12.24 -3.88
N HIS A 135 -4.02 12.54 -4.92
CA HIS A 135 -2.73 13.21 -4.96
C HIS A 135 -1.64 12.56 -4.11
N ILE A 136 -1.95 12.16 -2.88
CA ILE A 136 -1.04 11.51 -1.94
C ILE A 136 -1.53 10.07 -1.75
N SER A 137 -0.93 9.13 -2.48
CA SER A 137 -1.20 7.70 -2.33
C SER A 137 -0.55 7.18 -1.05
N TYR A 138 -1.17 6.19 -0.42
CA TYR A 138 -0.62 5.57 0.79
C TYR A 138 0.71 4.86 0.48
N LEU A 139 1.73 5.16 1.26
CA LEU A 139 3.04 4.49 1.25
C LEU A 139 3.50 4.27 2.68
N SER A 140 3.98 3.08 2.96
CA SER A 140 4.63 2.72 4.23
C SER A 140 6.13 3.03 4.23
N ASN A 141 6.79 2.99 3.06
CA ASN A 141 8.22 3.25 2.88
C ASN A 141 8.50 3.83 1.48
N VAL A 142 8.94 5.09 1.44
CA VAL A 142 9.18 5.81 0.18
C VAL A 142 10.41 5.27 -0.57
N ALA A 143 11.49 4.92 0.14
CA ALA A 143 12.69 4.38 -0.49
C ALA A 143 12.39 3.05 -1.20
N GLU A 144 11.72 2.14 -0.49
CA GLU A 144 11.32 0.84 -1.04
C GLU A 144 10.32 0.97 -2.19
N PHE A 145 9.42 1.96 -2.14
CA PHE A 145 8.50 2.21 -3.24
C PHE A 145 9.25 2.65 -4.51
N ILE A 146 10.22 3.55 -4.39
CA ILE A 146 11.08 3.98 -5.52
C ILE A 146 11.85 2.78 -6.06
N ASN A 147 12.46 1.96 -5.19
CA ASN A 147 13.18 0.75 -5.58
C ASN A 147 12.26 -0.24 -6.32
N SER A 148 11.03 -0.44 -5.84
CA SER A 148 10.04 -1.32 -6.48
C SER A 148 9.68 -0.84 -7.89
N LEU A 149 9.55 0.48 -8.10
CA LEU A 149 9.33 1.06 -9.43
C LEU A 149 10.56 0.86 -10.35
N ASP A 150 11.78 0.92 -9.78
CA ASP A 150 13.02 0.64 -10.54
C ASP A 150 13.12 -0.84 -10.94
N GLU A 151 12.75 -1.76 -10.05
CA GLU A 151 12.71 -3.20 -10.37
C GLU A 151 11.65 -3.50 -11.44
N LEU A 152 10.43 -2.95 -11.32
CA LEU A 152 9.37 -3.11 -12.31
C LEU A 152 9.80 -2.62 -13.70
N SER A 153 10.61 -1.56 -13.78
CA SER A 153 11.10 -1.02 -15.05
C SER A 153 12.01 -1.96 -15.84
N LYS A 154 12.56 -3.00 -15.20
CA LYS A 154 13.46 -3.99 -15.81
C LYS A 154 12.72 -5.23 -16.32
N LEU A 155 11.45 -5.38 -15.98
CA LEU A 155 10.66 -6.56 -16.32
C LEU A 155 9.97 -6.38 -17.68
N CYS A 156 9.74 -7.50 -18.36
CA CYS A 156 9.01 -7.57 -19.62
C CYS A 156 7.95 -8.67 -19.51
N GLY A 157 6.70 -8.36 -19.88
CA GLY A 157 5.59 -9.30 -19.81
C GLY A 157 4.25 -8.59 -19.72
N THR A 158 3.24 -9.29 -19.25
CA THR A 158 1.90 -8.72 -19.01
C THR A 158 1.74 -8.35 -17.54
N PHE A 159 1.50 -7.08 -17.26
CA PHE A 159 1.35 -6.56 -15.91
C PHE A 159 -0.12 -6.40 -15.51
N VAL A 160 -0.45 -6.89 -14.32
CA VAL A 160 -1.79 -6.83 -13.71
C VAL A 160 -1.69 -6.07 -12.38
N PRO A 161 -1.88 -4.74 -12.40
CA PRO A 161 -1.97 -3.95 -11.18
C PRO A 161 -3.35 -4.15 -10.52
N SER A 162 -3.44 -4.00 -9.18
CA SER A 162 -4.70 -4.20 -8.48
C SER A 162 -5.74 -3.12 -8.79
N HIS A 163 -5.28 -1.88 -8.96
CA HIS A 163 -6.12 -0.70 -9.23
C HIS A 163 -5.80 -0.07 -10.60
N GLY A 164 -5.69 -0.89 -11.64
CA GLY A 164 -5.37 -0.42 -12.98
C GLY A 164 -5.74 -1.40 -14.07
N GLU A 165 -5.49 -1.02 -15.30
CA GLU A 165 -5.72 -1.88 -16.46
C GLU A 165 -4.52 -2.81 -16.70
N VAL A 166 -4.81 -3.99 -17.24
CA VAL A 166 -3.78 -4.93 -17.67
C VAL A 166 -3.01 -4.32 -18.85
N SER A 167 -1.69 -4.35 -18.81
CA SER A 167 -0.85 -3.75 -19.85
C SER A 167 0.46 -4.53 -20.05
N ASN A 168 0.96 -4.54 -21.28
CA ASN A 168 2.30 -5.06 -21.60
C ASN A 168 3.37 -3.97 -21.50
N ASP A 169 2.98 -2.72 -21.30
CA ASP A 169 3.89 -1.59 -21.09
C ASP A 169 3.36 -0.68 -19.98
N ILE A 170 4.10 -0.63 -18.88
CA ILE A 170 3.79 0.21 -17.71
C ILE A 170 4.81 1.36 -17.55
N SER A 171 5.65 1.62 -18.54
CA SER A 171 6.73 2.62 -18.47
C SER A 171 6.22 4.03 -18.15
N LEU A 172 5.11 4.44 -18.78
CA LEU A 172 4.47 5.74 -18.51
C LEU A 172 3.90 5.80 -17.09
N LEU A 173 3.31 4.71 -16.59
CA LEU A 173 2.79 4.65 -15.23
C LEU A 173 3.94 4.68 -14.21
N ILE A 174 5.03 3.97 -14.44
CA ILE A 174 6.23 4.04 -13.60
C ILE A 174 6.73 5.47 -13.51
N LYS A 175 6.87 6.14 -14.67
CA LYS A 175 7.30 7.54 -14.72
C LYS A 175 6.34 8.45 -13.93
N LEU A 176 5.02 8.30 -14.11
CA LEU A 176 4.01 9.08 -13.43
C LEU A 176 4.09 8.93 -11.90
N ASN A 177 4.27 7.69 -11.40
CA ASN A 177 4.41 7.41 -9.99
C ASN A 177 5.70 8.00 -9.40
N LYS A 178 6.84 7.89 -10.11
CA LYS A 178 8.10 8.52 -9.72
C LYS A 178 7.99 10.04 -9.69
N ASP A 179 7.41 10.65 -10.72
CA ASP A 179 7.22 12.10 -10.82
C ASP A 179 6.34 12.61 -9.66
N LYS A 180 5.24 11.88 -9.34
CA LYS A 180 4.36 12.25 -8.22
C LYS A 180 5.05 12.10 -6.87
N THR A 181 5.81 11.03 -6.66
CA THR A 181 6.61 10.84 -5.44
C THR A 181 7.62 11.98 -5.25
N ASN A 182 8.34 12.34 -6.31
CA ASN A 182 9.28 13.46 -6.28
C ASN A 182 8.58 14.81 -6.07
N GLU A 183 7.40 15.02 -6.64
CA GLU A 183 6.59 16.21 -6.40
C GLU A 183 6.26 16.37 -4.91
N ILE A 184 5.81 15.28 -4.25
CA ILE A 184 5.48 15.30 -2.82
C ILE A 184 6.74 15.54 -1.99
N LEU A 185 7.87 14.86 -2.27
CA LEU A 185 9.16 15.09 -1.62
C LEU A 185 9.56 16.57 -1.66
N ASN A 186 9.46 17.20 -2.83
CA ASN A 186 9.79 18.61 -3.01
C ASN A 186 8.84 19.54 -2.26
N LYS A 187 7.54 19.22 -2.21
CA LYS A 187 6.56 19.99 -1.43
C LYS A 187 6.84 19.90 0.07
N VAL A 188 7.14 18.69 0.58
CA VAL A 188 7.51 18.51 2.00
C VAL A 188 8.77 19.31 2.33
N LEU A 189 9.81 19.26 1.50
CA LEU A 189 11.01 20.09 1.67
C LEU A 189 10.71 21.60 1.69
N LEU A 190 9.82 22.05 0.79
CA LEU A 190 9.42 23.45 0.72
C LEU A 190 8.68 23.91 1.98
N ILE A 191 7.74 23.08 2.48
CA ILE A 191 6.99 23.35 3.71
C ILE A 191 7.94 23.39 4.90
N CYS A 192 8.93 22.51 4.96
CA CYS A 192 9.93 22.44 6.02
C CYS A 192 11.02 23.52 5.95
N LYS A 193 10.94 24.53 5.07
CA LYS A 193 11.87 25.68 5.13
C LYS A 193 11.80 26.43 6.46
N ASN A 194 10.66 26.43 7.10
CA ASN A 194 10.46 26.90 8.47
C ASN A 194 10.31 25.70 9.40
N ASN A 195 10.41 25.95 10.72
CA ASN A 195 10.09 24.94 11.71
C ASN A 195 8.59 24.66 11.67
N VAL A 196 8.20 23.44 11.33
CA VAL A 196 6.80 23.00 11.20
C VAL A 196 6.58 21.67 11.91
N THR A 197 5.38 21.47 12.43
CA THR A 197 4.97 20.17 13.01
C THR A 197 4.48 19.21 11.93
N LEU A 198 4.27 17.94 12.25
CA LEU A 198 3.65 16.96 11.35
C LEU A 198 2.25 17.45 10.89
N GLU A 199 1.47 17.97 11.81
CA GLU A 199 0.12 18.48 11.55
C GLU A 199 0.15 19.66 10.57
N ASP A 200 1.14 20.56 10.70
CA ASP A 200 1.33 21.68 9.78
C ASP A 200 1.67 21.17 8.37
N ILE A 201 2.53 20.16 8.25
CA ILE A 201 2.89 19.55 6.94
C ILE A 201 1.67 18.92 6.28
N VAL A 202 0.92 18.10 7.02
CA VAL A 202 -0.30 17.44 6.53
C VAL A 202 -1.32 18.49 6.08
N LYS A 203 -1.59 19.51 6.92
CA LYS A 203 -2.50 20.60 6.58
C LYS A 203 -2.08 21.33 5.30
N ASN A 204 -0.82 21.75 5.20
CA ASN A 204 -0.32 22.50 4.04
C ASN A 204 -0.41 21.69 2.75
N LEU A 205 -0.17 20.37 2.78
CA LEU A 205 -0.33 19.50 1.62
C LEU A 205 -1.79 19.38 1.21
N PHE A 206 -2.72 19.24 2.17
CA PHE A 206 -4.15 19.20 1.87
C PHE A 206 -4.64 20.49 1.24
N ASP A 207 -4.24 21.65 1.80
CA ASP A 207 -4.56 22.96 1.24
C ASP A 207 -3.99 23.11 -0.19
N THR A 208 -2.75 22.66 -0.41
CA THR A 208 -2.09 22.75 -1.72
C THR A 208 -2.81 21.97 -2.81
N TYR A 209 -3.38 20.81 -2.46
CA TYR A 209 -4.11 19.95 -3.40
C TYR A 209 -5.64 20.17 -3.38
N GLY A 210 -6.14 21.09 -2.56
CA GLY A 210 -7.58 21.34 -2.42
C GLY A 210 -8.35 20.15 -1.85
N LEU A 211 -7.70 19.32 -1.04
CA LEU A 211 -8.30 18.12 -0.46
C LEU A 211 -9.07 18.46 0.82
N GLN A 212 -10.10 17.66 1.11
CA GLN A 212 -10.86 17.77 2.36
C GLN A 212 -10.48 16.63 3.30
N MET A 213 -10.14 16.99 4.54
CA MET A 213 -9.78 16.04 5.59
C MET A 213 -11.00 15.29 6.09
N ASN A 214 -10.84 13.97 6.27
CA ASN A 214 -11.73 13.12 7.04
C ASN A 214 -10.91 12.15 7.90
N LEU A 215 -11.57 11.37 8.74
CA LEU A 215 -10.90 10.48 9.68
C LEU A 215 -9.96 9.48 8.98
N THR A 216 -10.43 8.82 7.93
CA THR A 216 -9.64 7.85 7.16
C THR A 216 -8.42 8.50 6.51
N GLN A 217 -8.63 9.65 5.84
CA GLN A 217 -7.55 10.39 5.21
C GLN A 217 -6.53 10.90 6.22
N TYR A 218 -6.96 11.33 7.41
CA TYR A 218 -6.04 11.80 8.44
C TYR A 218 -5.01 10.73 8.81
N TYR A 219 -5.44 9.51 9.11
CA TYR A 219 -4.51 8.45 9.54
C TYR A 219 -3.68 7.88 8.39
N LEU A 220 -4.26 7.66 7.22
CA LEU A 220 -3.51 7.21 6.05
C LEU A 220 -2.45 8.23 5.65
N ILE A 221 -2.83 9.48 5.48
CA ILE A 221 -1.92 10.51 4.98
C ILE A 221 -0.90 10.92 6.04
N SER A 222 -1.27 11.02 7.31
CA SER A 222 -0.29 11.28 8.37
C SER A 222 0.77 10.17 8.46
N SER A 223 0.37 8.91 8.28
CA SER A 223 1.32 7.78 8.20
C SER A 223 2.22 7.90 6.96
N THR A 224 1.64 8.19 5.80
CA THR A 224 2.39 8.40 4.55
C THR A 224 3.38 9.56 4.67
N ILE A 225 2.98 10.68 5.25
CA ILE A 225 3.89 11.83 5.43
C ILE A 225 5.04 11.50 6.39
N LYS A 226 4.80 10.67 7.41
CA LYS A 226 5.89 10.13 8.24
C LYS A 226 6.88 9.30 7.42
N ALA A 227 6.41 8.50 6.45
CA ALA A 227 7.31 7.75 5.55
C ALA A 227 8.14 8.68 4.64
N TYR A 228 7.54 9.76 4.13
CA TYR A 228 8.26 10.80 3.39
C TYR A 228 9.29 11.53 4.26
N LEU A 229 8.93 11.87 5.50
CA LEU A 229 9.84 12.50 6.46
C LEU A 229 11.00 11.55 6.83
N SER A 230 10.72 10.27 7.10
CA SER A 230 11.77 9.27 7.35
C SER A 230 12.78 9.24 6.20
N TYR A 231 12.31 9.11 4.96
CA TYR A 231 13.17 9.14 3.78
C TYR A 231 14.03 10.41 3.71
N LEU A 232 13.43 11.58 3.89
CA LEU A 232 14.14 12.86 3.83
C LEU A 232 15.11 13.09 5.00
N ILE A 233 14.82 12.51 6.16
CA ILE A 233 15.73 12.55 7.32
C ILE A 233 16.93 11.62 7.07
N ASP A 234 16.71 10.41 6.61
CA ASP A 234 17.76 9.44 6.29
C ASP A 234 18.68 9.95 5.18
N GLU A 235 18.13 10.70 4.19
CA GLU A 235 18.88 11.40 3.15
C GLU A 235 19.58 12.68 3.66
N GLY A 236 19.46 13.04 4.93
CA GLY A 236 20.03 14.24 5.51
C GLY A 236 19.45 15.56 4.98
N LYS A 237 18.28 15.53 4.33
CA LYS A 237 17.61 16.71 3.75
C LYS A 237 16.71 17.45 4.72
N ILE A 238 16.20 16.77 5.73
CA ILE A 238 15.41 17.30 6.84
C ILE A 238 16.05 16.90 8.17
N LYS A 239 15.98 17.75 9.14
CA LYS A 239 16.27 17.47 10.55
C LYS A 239 15.02 17.69 11.40
N TYR A 240 15.00 17.06 12.57
CA TYR A 240 13.98 17.35 13.59
C TYR A 240 14.62 17.98 14.83
N GLU A 241 13.84 18.75 15.56
CA GLU A 241 14.22 19.33 16.84
C GLU A 241 13.02 19.41 17.79
N PHE A 242 13.29 19.46 19.07
CA PHE A 242 12.25 19.65 20.10
C PHE A 242 12.33 21.07 20.66
N ILE A 243 11.25 21.83 20.52
CA ILE A 243 11.10 23.18 21.07
C ILE A 243 9.84 23.18 21.94
N ASP A 244 9.95 23.54 23.20
CA ASP A 244 8.85 23.59 24.19
C ASP A 244 8.02 22.26 24.18
N ASN A 245 8.71 21.13 24.22
CA ASN A 245 8.13 19.77 24.20
C ASN A 245 7.30 19.43 22.94
N LYS A 246 7.48 20.16 21.84
CA LYS A 246 6.91 19.87 20.54
C LYS A 246 8.00 19.48 19.54
N MET A 247 7.73 18.50 18.71
CA MET A 247 8.61 18.07 17.62
C MET A 247 8.39 18.94 16.39
N TYR A 248 9.46 19.50 15.86
CA TYR A 248 9.47 20.28 14.63
C TYR A 248 10.40 19.65 13.60
N PHE A 249 10.07 19.82 12.34
CA PHE A 249 10.87 19.45 11.20
C PHE A 249 11.36 20.68 10.46
N LYS A 250 12.60 20.64 9.98
CA LYS A 250 13.21 21.73 9.22
C LYS A 250 14.12 21.20 8.13
N SER A 251 14.01 21.76 6.92
CA SER A 251 14.90 21.48 5.81
C SER A 251 16.33 21.93 6.12
N ASN A 252 17.31 21.10 5.76
CA ASN A 252 18.75 21.43 5.81
C ASN A 252 19.21 22.25 4.59
N CYS A 253 18.39 22.38 3.56
CA CYS A 253 18.70 23.24 2.41
C CYS A 253 18.48 24.71 2.79
N GLN A 254 19.54 25.50 2.63
CA GLN A 254 19.46 26.97 2.66
C GLN A 254 18.85 27.51 1.37
#